data_5620fa83afabcab090a5bbad10ce85e5
#
_entry.id   5620fa83afabcab090a5bbad10ce85e5
#
_cell.length_a   1.000
_cell.length_b   1.000
_cell.length_c   1.000
_cell.angle_alpha   90.00
_cell.angle_beta   90.00
_cell.angle_gamma   90.00
#
_symmetry.space_group_name_H-M   'P 1'
#
loop_
_entity.id
_entity.type
_entity.pdbx_description
1 polymer ?
#
loop_
_entity_poly.entity_id
_entity_poly.type
_entity_poly.pdbx_seq_one_letter_code
_entity_poly.pdbx_strand_id
1 'polypeptide(L)'
;MKKLISLVLLTAMLATMLVGCTTLEGDEKGAIINVYIGSEITDYDPALAYTDDSAVKVLGLLYEGLTRINADGKVENALMKSYKIIENPDKDDYRMQITIKNTKWSDGRVVAADDVVYAWKRILDPEFTCSAAALLFDIKNARDVKNGDNSIDDLGVAAIDDTVIEVQFEKKIDYNLFLENLACLALVPLREDIVTRYEKEFGSFGQAVSTLCTNGPFAVKGLAFGKTLQLDRNVYYYRDTDNEDALDKYVIPYRLMINFAADEEENTTMYENGEIYYLGEIGLSKRAAYAEEATVTDLLSTHTYFCNTSKSVFKDVNTRLALSKALDRNEIAKIVTFAKPATGLIPGTVYDKSVGDSFRANGGDLISASADVAGAKSLASSGSFTLTIKDNAVENAIAEYCKGVWEGMGFKVTIKALSDADYREAYETGNYDMIAVDYQCLTTDSFAALAVFDPAFSGNGIDIQNENYDAVPYVVGYDNAEYNELIEQAFAETDRAARSTYLHQAEELLMKDMPVIPLIFNQDAYVYNSDVLSGIKDTYYGFRNFNKMKMKDWRDYQTTAAATTTAASE
;
A
#
# COMPACT_ATOMS: atom_id res chain seq x y z
N MET A 1 3.50 -0.12 57.54
CA MET A 1 4.79 -0.57 57.04
C MET A 1 4.71 -1.28 55.67
N LYS A 2 3.87 -2.30 55.46
CA LYS A 2 3.82 -3.01 54.18
C LYS A 2 3.41 -2.13 52.97
N LYS A 3 2.51 -1.16 53.12
CA LYS A 3 2.10 -0.23 52.04
C LYS A 3 3.16 0.83 51.71
N LEU A 4 4.01 1.22 52.66
CA LEU A 4 5.13 2.14 52.42
C LEU A 4 6.28 1.44 51.67
N ILE A 5 6.52 0.16 51.96
CA ILE A 5 7.55 -0.64 51.28
C ILE A 5 7.14 -0.92 49.82
N SER A 6 5.83 -1.17 49.55
CA SER A 6 5.33 -1.33 48.16
C SER A 6 5.44 -0.04 47.36
N LEU A 7 5.21 1.13 47.97
CA LEU A 7 5.33 2.41 47.27
C LEU A 7 6.80 2.76 46.97
N VAL A 8 7.73 2.45 47.87
CA VAL A 8 9.17 2.66 47.67
C VAL A 8 9.74 1.69 46.62
N LEU A 9 9.24 0.45 46.58
CA LEU A 9 9.61 -0.51 45.53
C LEU A 9 9.05 -0.12 44.15
N LEU A 10 7.83 0.43 44.08
CA LEU A 10 7.24 0.92 42.85
C LEU A 10 7.95 2.16 42.32
N THR A 11 8.35 3.09 43.19
CA THR A 11 9.15 4.26 42.81
C THR A 11 10.58 3.90 42.45
N ALA A 12 11.17 2.90 43.08
CA ALA A 12 12.49 2.38 42.70
C ALA A 12 12.47 1.65 41.35
N MET A 13 11.40 0.89 41.01
CA MET A 13 11.20 0.30 39.67
C MET A 13 10.95 1.36 38.60
N LEU A 14 10.15 2.40 38.88
CA LEU A 14 9.98 3.52 37.94
C LEU A 14 11.29 4.32 37.75
N ALA A 15 12.08 4.51 38.81
CA ALA A 15 13.37 5.20 38.71
C ALA A 15 14.42 4.38 37.94
N THR A 16 14.38 3.05 38.02
CA THR A 16 15.28 2.19 37.20
C THR A 16 14.87 2.10 35.75
N MET A 17 13.59 2.34 35.39
CA MET A 17 13.18 2.47 33.99
C MET A 17 13.56 3.84 33.38
N LEU A 18 13.77 4.87 34.19
CA LEU A 18 14.20 6.20 33.74
C LEU A 18 15.73 6.37 33.65
N VAL A 19 16.53 5.49 34.23
CA VAL A 19 18.00 5.55 34.20
C VAL A 19 18.59 4.68 33.07
N GLY A 20 17.78 3.91 32.33
CA GLY A 20 18.22 2.99 31.27
C GLY A 20 18.48 3.62 29.90
N CYS A 21 18.32 4.94 29.70
CA CYS A 21 18.41 5.56 28.37
C CYS A 21 19.35 6.77 28.29
N THR A 22 20.39 6.84 29.08
CA THR A 22 21.42 7.90 28.90
C THR A 22 22.82 7.35 28.73
N THR A 23 22.97 6.27 28.01
CA THR A 23 24.28 5.90 27.51
C THR A 23 24.37 6.32 26.05
N LEU A 24 25.37 7.12 25.76
CA LEU A 24 25.96 7.56 24.51
C LEU A 24 26.13 6.44 23.46
N GLU A 25 25.10 5.64 23.20
CA GLU A 25 25.15 4.59 22.18
C GLU A 25 25.00 5.13 20.75
N GLY A 26 24.54 6.41 20.58
CA GLY A 26 24.31 7.03 19.27
C GLY A 26 25.60 7.41 18.55
N ASP A 27 26.63 7.85 19.25
CA ASP A 27 27.81 8.47 18.64
C ASP A 27 28.70 7.52 17.82
N GLU A 28 28.57 6.22 18.01
CA GLU A 28 29.35 5.22 17.26
C GLU A 28 28.55 4.46 16.21
N LYS A 29 27.21 4.49 16.28
CA LYS A 29 26.35 3.65 15.42
C LYS A 29 25.94 4.30 14.11
N GLY A 30 25.89 5.62 14.01
CA GLY A 30 25.50 6.38 12.83
C GLY A 30 24.40 7.41 13.09
N ALA A 31 23.91 8.05 12.04
CA ALA A 31 22.94 9.13 12.13
C ALA A 31 21.56 8.67 12.64
N ILE A 32 20.96 9.49 13.52
CA ILE A 32 19.54 9.46 13.86
C ILE A 32 18.88 10.59 13.09
N ILE A 33 17.88 10.27 12.28
CA ILE A 33 17.30 11.21 11.31
C ILE A 33 15.81 11.37 11.56
N ASN A 34 15.38 12.61 11.85
CA ASN A 34 13.97 12.95 12.00
C ASN A 34 13.34 13.13 10.63
N VAL A 35 12.25 12.41 10.38
CA VAL A 35 11.52 12.41 9.11
C VAL A 35 10.00 12.42 9.35
N TYR A 36 9.27 12.97 8.41
CA TYR A 36 7.84 12.74 8.25
C TYR A 36 7.62 12.03 6.91
N ILE A 37 7.03 10.83 6.95
CA ILE A 37 6.85 9.99 5.76
C ILE A 37 5.39 9.99 5.32
N GLY A 38 4.47 10.04 6.26
CA GLY A 38 3.03 10.01 6.09
C GLY A 38 2.33 9.89 7.43
N SER A 39 1.02 9.76 7.42
CA SER A 39 0.19 9.62 8.62
C SER A 39 0.51 8.37 9.42
N GLU A 40 0.08 8.33 10.68
CA GLU A 40 0.24 7.17 11.55
C GLU A 40 -0.51 5.96 10.97
N ILE A 41 0.17 4.83 10.90
CA ILE A 41 -0.40 3.57 10.41
C ILE A 41 -0.92 2.72 11.56
N THR A 42 -2.06 2.09 11.35
CA THR A 42 -2.76 1.32 12.38
C THR A 42 -2.48 -0.18 12.30
N ASP A 43 -1.99 -0.65 11.16
CA ASP A 43 -1.67 -2.04 10.93
C ASP A 43 -0.36 -2.18 10.12
N TYR A 44 0.53 -3.06 10.54
CA TYR A 44 1.81 -3.35 9.91
C TYR A 44 1.84 -4.72 9.22
N ASP A 45 0.67 -5.36 9.06
CA ASP A 45 0.53 -6.58 8.27
C ASP A 45 0.57 -6.25 6.77
N PRO A 46 1.59 -6.69 6.01
CA PRO A 46 1.67 -6.38 4.59
C PRO A 46 0.48 -6.86 3.78
N ALA A 47 -0.16 -7.97 4.18
CA ALA A 47 -1.30 -8.54 3.46
C ALA A 47 -2.62 -7.80 3.73
N LEU A 48 -2.67 -6.90 4.73
CA LEU A 48 -3.85 -6.08 5.06
C LEU A 48 -3.63 -4.61 4.74
N ALA A 49 -2.41 -4.09 4.92
CA ALA A 49 -2.12 -2.65 4.85
C ALA A 49 -1.49 -2.20 3.51
N TYR A 50 -1.30 -3.10 2.54
CA TYR A 50 -0.63 -2.81 1.27
C TYR A 50 -1.39 -1.83 0.36
N THR A 51 -2.63 -1.50 0.66
CA THR A 51 -3.44 -0.51 -0.07
C THR A 51 -3.51 0.85 0.62
N ASP A 52 -2.91 1.01 1.80
CA ASP A 52 -2.82 2.28 2.51
C ASP A 52 -1.54 3.02 2.13
N ASP A 53 -1.64 4.25 1.62
CA ASP A 53 -0.51 5.04 1.11
C ASP A 53 0.57 5.31 2.16
N SER A 54 0.19 5.60 3.40
CA SER A 54 1.15 5.81 4.48
C SER A 54 1.79 4.50 4.92
N ALA A 55 1.01 3.42 4.95
CA ALA A 55 1.51 2.11 5.34
C ALA A 55 2.53 1.56 4.33
N VAL A 56 2.28 1.65 3.03
CA VAL A 56 3.22 1.12 2.01
C VAL A 56 4.57 1.82 2.07
N LYS A 57 4.62 3.10 2.41
CA LYS A 57 5.86 3.88 2.60
C LYS A 57 6.72 3.31 3.75
N VAL A 58 6.08 2.87 4.83
CA VAL A 58 6.76 2.27 5.99
C VAL A 58 7.03 0.77 5.77
N LEU A 59 6.05 0.03 5.24
CA LEU A 59 6.22 -1.41 4.94
C LEU A 59 7.36 -1.66 3.96
N GLY A 60 7.56 -0.79 2.96
CA GLY A 60 8.70 -0.83 2.05
C GLY A 60 10.08 -0.63 2.71
N LEU A 61 10.13 -0.10 3.95
CA LEU A 61 11.35 -0.04 4.77
C LEU A 61 11.52 -1.28 5.65
N LEU A 62 10.43 -1.97 5.97
CA LEU A 62 10.40 -3.09 6.91
C LEU A 62 10.51 -4.45 6.21
N TYR A 63 9.94 -4.58 5.01
CA TYR A 63 9.87 -5.85 4.29
C TYR A 63 10.52 -5.79 2.92
N GLU A 64 11.01 -6.92 2.46
CA GLU A 64 11.54 -7.11 1.11
C GLU A 64 10.92 -8.38 0.50
N GLY A 65 10.29 -8.22 -0.68
CA GLY A 65 9.70 -9.32 -1.45
C GLY A 65 10.73 -10.06 -2.30
N LEU A 66 10.27 -11.02 -3.10
CA LEU A 66 11.14 -11.76 -4.03
C LEU A 66 11.70 -10.85 -5.12
N THR A 67 10.86 -9.97 -5.65
CA THR A 67 11.20 -8.96 -6.65
C THR A 67 10.81 -7.57 -6.16
N ARG A 68 11.27 -6.54 -6.84
CA ARG A 68 10.84 -5.16 -6.68
C ARG A 68 10.86 -4.45 -8.02
N ILE A 69 10.11 -3.37 -8.14
CA ILE A 69 10.14 -2.48 -9.29
C ILE A 69 11.04 -1.29 -8.94
N ASN A 70 12.08 -1.06 -9.72
CA ASN A 70 12.99 0.07 -9.50
C ASN A 70 12.40 1.40 -10.00
N ALA A 71 13.10 2.52 -9.79
CA ALA A 71 12.63 3.85 -10.20
C ALA A 71 12.39 3.98 -11.72
N ASP A 72 13.03 3.13 -12.53
CA ASP A 72 12.83 3.09 -13.99
C ASP A 72 11.64 2.20 -14.41
N GLY A 73 10.89 1.67 -13.45
CA GLY A 73 9.74 0.78 -13.69
C GLY A 73 10.12 -0.65 -14.09
N LYS A 74 11.36 -1.07 -13.89
CA LYS A 74 11.84 -2.41 -14.26
C LYS A 74 11.89 -3.34 -13.05
N VAL A 75 11.55 -4.60 -13.29
CA VAL A 75 11.67 -5.65 -12.28
C VAL A 75 13.15 -5.91 -11.96
N GLU A 76 13.46 -5.93 -10.68
CA GLU A 76 14.75 -6.32 -10.14
C GLU A 76 14.60 -7.45 -9.12
N ASN A 77 15.63 -8.29 -9.03
CA ASN A 77 15.72 -9.28 -7.97
C ASN A 77 15.93 -8.60 -6.62
N ALA A 78 14.97 -8.74 -5.72
CA ALA A 78 15.11 -8.32 -4.32
C ALA A 78 15.61 -9.50 -3.47
N LEU A 79 14.75 -10.21 -2.75
CA LEU A 79 15.12 -11.45 -2.04
C LEU A 79 15.49 -12.59 -3.00
N MET A 80 14.88 -12.63 -4.19
CA MET A 80 15.23 -13.62 -5.21
C MET A 80 16.68 -13.47 -5.66
N LYS A 81 17.41 -14.59 -5.69
CA LYS A 81 18.77 -14.67 -6.24
C LYS A 81 18.74 -15.01 -7.72
N SER A 82 17.94 -16.01 -8.08
CA SER A 82 17.79 -16.51 -9.44
C SER A 82 16.52 -17.34 -9.57
N TYR A 83 16.08 -17.59 -10.79
CA TYR A 83 15.00 -18.54 -11.05
C TYR A 83 15.34 -19.43 -12.23
N LYS A 84 14.63 -20.56 -12.34
CA LYS A 84 14.71 -21.51 -13.43
C LYS A 84 13.30 -21.94 -13.85
N ILE A 85 13.00 -21.80 -15.13
CA ILE A 85 11.75 -22.30 -15.72
C ILE A 85 11.95 -23.75 -16.16
N ILE A 86 10.94 -24.58 -15.89
CA ILE A 86 10.86 -25.98 -16.28
C ILE A 86 9.55 -26.14 -17.03
N GLU A 87 9.65 -26.45 -18.34
CA GLU A 87 8.48 -26.71 -19.19
C GLU A 87 8.57 -28.11 -19.78
N ASN A 88 7.50 -28.89 -19.62
CA ASN A 88 7.30 -30.16 -20.28
C ASN A 88 5.85 -30.24 -20.80
N PRO A 89 5.57 -29.63 -21.99
CA PRO A 89 4.21 -29.55 -22.52
C PRO A 89 3.54 -30.91 -22.75
N ASP A 90 4.32 -31.96 -23.06
CA ASP A 90 3.79 -33.31 -23.26
C ASP A 90 3.21 -33.94 -21.97
N LYS A 91 3.48 -33.31 -20.80
CA LYS A 91 3.03 -33.77 -19.48
C LYS A 91 2.21 -32.71 -18.73
N ASP A 92 1.88 -31.59 -19.40
CA ASP A 92 1.25 -30.43 -18.76
C ASP A 92 2.00 -29.98 -17.50
N ASP A 93 3.37 -30.01 -17.56
CA ASP A 93 4.22 -29.70 -16.41
C ASP A 93 4.93 -28.36 -16.67
N TYR A 94 4.47 -27.32 -15.98
CA TYR A 94 4.97 -25.96 -16.06
C TYR A 94 5.35 -25.51 -14.66
N ARG A 95 6.65 -25.27 -14.44
CA ARG A 95 7.15 -24.91 -13.09
C ARG A 95 8.20 -23.82 -13.16
N MET A 96 8.29 -23.09 -12.05
CA MET A 96 9.39 -22.16 -11.76
C MET A 96 10.04 -22.55 -10.44
N GLN A 97 11.36 -22.74 -10.43
CA GLN A 97 12.13 -22.86 -9.20
C GLN A 97 12.81 -21.53 -8.93
N ILE A 98 12.48 -20.92 -7.77
CA ILE A 98 13.02 -19.63 -7.33
C ILE A 98 14.02 -19.90 -6.21
N THR A 99 15.28 -19.48 -6.40
CA THR A 99 16.30 -19.54 -5.35
C THR A 99 16.38 -18.19 -4.66
N ILE A 100 16.28 -18.16 -3.33
CA ILE A 100 16.41 -16.94 -2.53
C ILE A 100 17.85 -16.68 -2.09
N LYS A 101 18.16 -15.41 -1.78
CA LYS A 101 19.44 -14.99 -1.22
C LYS A 101 19.54 -15.39 0.24
N ASN A 102 20.77 -15.57 0.73
CA ASN A 102 21.01 -15.74 2.15
C ASN A 102 20.87 -14.37 2.84
N THR A 103 19.85 -14.23 3.66
CA THR A 103 19.60 -13.07 4.52
C THR A 103 18.89 -13.52 5.79
N LYS A 104 18.69 -12.61 6.73
CA LYS A 104 18.10 -12.92 8.03
C LYS A 104 17.00 -11.94 8.37
N TRP A 105 16.05 -12.41 9.14
CA TRP A 105 15.09 -11.61 9.87
C TRP A 105 15.77 -10.70 10.89
N SER A 106 15.08 -9.66 11.31
CA SER A 106 15.58 -8.67 12.29
C SER A 106 15.93 -9.26 13.67
N ASP A 107 15.47 -10.47 13.98
CA ASP A 107 15.83 -11.24 15.18
C ASP A 107 17.04 -12.17 14.97
N GLY A 108 17.60 -12.23 13.75
CA GLY A 108 18.76 -13.04 13.39
C GLY A 108 18.44 -14.45 12.86
N ARG A 109 17.17 -14.89 12.83
CA ARG A 109 16.77 -16.13 12.16
C ARG A 109 16.98 -16.00 10.65
N VAL A 110 17.39 -17.06 9.98
CA VAL A 110 17.54 -17.08 8.52
C VAL A 110 16.14 -16.98 7.87
N VAL A 111 16.05 -16.17 6.81
CA VAL A 111 14.86 -16.15 5.94
C VAL A 111 14.88 -17.40 5.08
N ALA A 112 13.83 -18.20 5.16
CA ALA A 112 13.71 -19.49 4.47
C ALA A 112 12.65 -19.44 3.36
N ALA A 113 12.72 -20.40 2.44
CA ALA A 113 11.71 -20.59 1.40
C ALA A 113 10.32 -20.83 1.98
N ASP A 114 10.24 -21.52 3.15
CA ASP A 114 8.98 -21.74 3.87
C ASP A 114 8.30 -20.43 4.33
N ASP A 115 9.07 -19.37 4.63
CA ASP A 115 8.50 -18.08 5.03
C ASP A 115 7.71 -17.43 3.86
N VAL A 116 8.12 -17.66 2.60
CA VAL A 116 7.40 -17.22 1.40
C VAL A 116 6.18 -18.11 1.15
N VAL A 117 6.35 -19.42 1.22
CA VAL A 117 5.27 -20.41 1.02
C VAL A 117 4.15 -20.17 2.04
N TYR A 118 4.51 -19.94 3.30
CA TYR A 118 3.55 -19.61 4.36
C TYR A 118 2.76 -18.32 4.04
N ALA A 119 3.44 -17.26 3.65
CA ALA A 119 2.79 -15.98 3.33
C ALA A 119 1.78 -16.12 2.18
N TRP A 120 2.12 -16.86 1.12
CA TRP A 120 1.24 -17.08 -0.01
C TRP A 120 0.06 -18.00 0.33
N LYS A 121 0.31 -19.07 1.11
CA LYS A 121 -0.76 -19.93 1.63
C LYS A 121 -1.75 -19.14 2.49
N ARG A 122 -1.26 -18.23 3.34
CA ARG A 122 -2.13 -17.38 4.16
C ARG A 122 -3.04 -16.47 3.32
N ILE A 123 -2.50 -15.85 2.26
CA ILE A 123 -3.29 -15.01 1.35
C ILE A 123 -4.35 -15.83 0.60
N LEU A 124 -4.01 -17.07 0.24
CA LEU A 124 -4.89 -17.99 -0.47
C LEU A 124 -5.83 -18.78 0.45
N ASP A 125 -5.72 -18.61 1.77
CA ASP A 125 -6.69 -19.17 2.70
C ASP A 125 -8.09 -18.63 2.38
N PRO A 126 -9.11 -19.50 2.25
CA PRO A 126 -10.49 -19.09 1.99
C PRO A 126 -11.05 -18.05 2.96
N GLU A 127 -10.68 -18.14 4.24
CA GLU A 127 -11.19 -17.24 5.28
C GLU A 127 -10.43 -15.88 5.34
N PHE A 128 -9.30 -15.75 4.63
CA PHE A 128 -8.49 -14.54 4.63
C PHE A 128 -8.82 -13.64 3.46
N THR A 129 -9.37 -12.45 3.69
CA THR A 129 -9.70 -11.48 2.63
C THR A 129 -8.46 -10.69 2.21
N CYS A 130 -8.04 -10.85 0.94
CA CYS A 130 -6.93 -10.12 0.36
C CYS A 130 -7.06 -10.06 -1.16
N SER A 131 -7.25 -8.88 -1.75
CA SER A 131 -7.36 -8.73 -3.21
C SER A 131 -6.08 -9.09 -3.97
N ALA A 132 -4.92 -9.09 -3.30
CA ALA A 132 -3.67 -9.57 -3.89
C ALA A 132 -3.65 -11.09 -4.15
N ALA A 133 -4.62 -11.86 -3.66
CA ALA A 133 -4.76 -13.28 -3.96
C ALA A 133 -4.81 -13.55 -5.47
N ALA A 134 -5.48 -12.68 -6.24
CA ALA A 134 -5.58 -12.80 -7.70
C ALA A 134 -4.21 -12.78 -8.41
N LEU A 135 -3.18 -12.16 -7.83
CA LEU A 135 -1.81 -12.17 -8.36
C LEU A 135 -1.15 -13.56 -8.32
N LEU A 136 -1.69 -14.47 -7.53
CA LEU A 136 -1.21 -15.85 -7.35
C LEU A 136 -2.06 -16.89 -8.08
N PHE A 137 -3.14 -16.51 -8.77
CA PHE A 137 -4.08 -17.45 -9.41
C PHE A 137 -3.51 -18.20 -10.60
N ASP A 138 -2.36 -17.79 -11.12
CA ASP A 138 -1.58 -18.60 -12.08
C ASP A 138 -1.00 -19.88 -11.45
N ILE A 139 -0.84 -19.92 -10.13
CA ILE A 139 -0.34 -21.07 -9.38
C ILE A 139 -1.40 -22.18 -9.42
N LYS A 140 -0.98 -23.40 -9.67
CA LYS A 140 -1.85 -24.56 -9.73
C LYS A 140 -2.72 -24.68 -8.49
N ASN A 141 -4.02 -24.85 -8.70
CA ASN A 141 -5.08 -24.94 -7.69
C ASN A 141 -5.27 -23.66 -6.84
N ALA A 142 -4.57 -22.55 -7.09
CA ALA A 142 -4.64 -21.37 -6.22
C ALA A 142 -6.04 -20.76 -6.16
N ARG A 143 -6.73 -20.66 -7.31
CA ARG A 143 -8.10 -20.15 -7.38
C ARG A 143 -9.08 -21.08 -6.68
N ASP A 144 -8.99 -22.39 -6.92
CA ASP A 144 -9.86 -23.40 -6.29
C ASP A 144 -9.65 -23.47 -4.77
N VAL A 145 -8.39 -23.33 -4.32
CA VAL A 145 -8.06 -23.22 -2.89
C VAL A 145 -8.70 -21.96 -2.30
N LYS A 146 -8.54 -20.82 -2.95
CA LYS A 146 -9.13 -19.55 -2.49
C LYS A 146 -10.65 -19.62 -2.42
N ASN A 147 -11.27 -20.33 -3.35
CA ASN A 147 -12.70 -20.59 -3.36
C ASN A 147 -13.15 -21.73 -2.43
N GLY A 148 -12.25 -22.48 -1.71
CA GLY A 148 -12.52 -23.61 -0.84
C GLY A 148 -12.95 -24.87 -1.54
N ASP A 149 -12.79 -24.91 -2.85
CA ASP A 149 -13.05 -26.11 -3.64
C ASP A 149 -11.95 -27.14 -3.48
N ASN A 150 -10.71 -26.68 -3.18
CA ASN A 150 -9.55 -27.52 -2.91
C ASN A 150 -8.90 -27.20 -1.55
N SER A 151 -8.17 -28.18 -1.01
CA SER A 151 -7.38 -28.01 0.21
C SER A 151 -6.16 -27.12 -0.04
N ILE A 152 -5.74 -26.36 0.96
CA ILE A 152 -4.49 -25.59 0.94
C ILE A 152 -3.25 -26.47 0.70
N ASP A 153 -3.32 -27.77 1.01
CA ASP A 153 -2.26 -28.73 0.76
C ASP A 153 -2.13 -29.13 -0.72
N ASP A 154 -3.16 -28.87 -1.53
CA ASP A 154 -3.16 -29.12 -2.97
C ASP A 154 -2.57 -27.97 -3.79
N LEU A 155 -2.21 -26.86 -3.12
CA LEU A 155 -1.64 -25.69 -3.75
C LEU A 155 -0.29 -26.00 -4.40
N GLY A 156 -0.12 -25.58 -5.66
CA GLY A 156 1.09 -25.77 -6.45
C GLY A 156 2.31 -24.97 -6.01
N VAL A 157 2.53 -24.78 -4.70
CA VAL A 157 3.71 -24.11 -4.16
C VAL A 157 4.30 -24.87 -3.00
N ALA A 158 5.63 -25.06 -3.00
CA ALA A 158 6.34 -25.73 -1.92
C ALA A 158 7.78 -25.24 -1.79
N ALA A 159 8.31 -25.24 -0.57
CA ALA A 159 9.74 -25.16 -0.34
C ALA A 159 10.35 -26.56 -0.57
N ILE A 160 11.27 -26.69 -1.52
CA ILE A 160 11.95 -27.95 -1.80
C ILE A 160 13.27 -28.08 -1.05
N ASP A 161 13.80 -26.98 -0.58
CA ASP A 161 14.85 -26.87 0.45
C ASP A 161 14.75 -25.48 1.12
N ASP A 162 15.61 -25.18 2.08
CA ASP A 162 15.62 -23.93 2.85
C ASP A 162 15.70 -22.68 1.98
N THR A 163 16.17 -22.79 0.73
CA THR A 163 16.45 -21.66 -0.17
C THR A 163 15.74 -21.72 -1.48
N VAL A 164 15.02 -22.79 -1.81
CA VAL A 164 14.39 -22.98 -3.11
C VAL A 164 12.89 -23.20 -2.97
N ILE A 165 12.14 -22.30 -3.60
CA ILE A 165 10.69 -22.40 -3.75
C ILE A 165 10.40 -23.00 -5.12
N GLU A 166 9.58 -24.03 -5.19
CA GLU A 166 9.03 -24.54 -6.44
C GLU A 166 7.58 -24.07 -6.58
N VAL A 167 7.27 -23.44 -7.71
CA VAL A 167 5.92 -23.01 -8.09
C VAL A 167 5.50 -23.82 -9.30
N GLN A 168 4.38 -24.52 -9.21
CA GLN A 168 3.73 -25.23 -10.30
C GLN A 168 2.56 -24.38 -10.82
N PHE A 169 2.42 -24.26 -12.14
CA PHE A 169 1.36 -23.51 -12.81
C PHE A 169 0.35 -24.46 -13.46
N GLU A 170 -0.89 -24.01 -13.63
CA GLU A 170 -1.93 -24.76 -14.33
C GLU A 170 -1.60 -24.96 -15.82
N LYS A 171 -0.97 -23.98 -16.41
CA LYS A 171 -0.62 -23.90 -17.82
C LYS A 171 0.67 -23.11 -18.00
N LYS A 172 1.15 -23.01 -19.23
CA LYS A 172 2.16 -22.01 -19.56
C LYS A 172 1.61 -20.61 -19.33
N ILE A 173 2.39 -19.75 -18.70
CA ILE A 173 2.04 -18.36 -18.37
C ILE A 173 3.08 -17.39 -18.94
N ASP A 174 2.83 -16.08 -18.83
CA ASP A 174 3.88 -15.06 -18.94
C ASP A 174 4.69 -15.00 -17.63
N TYR A 175 5.81 -15.72 -17.56
CA TYR A 175 6.67 -15.78 -16.39
C TYR A 175 7.25 -14.44 -15.98
N ASN A 176 7.45 -13.51 -16.93
CA ASN A 176 7.95 -12.18 -16.61
C ASN A 176 6.87 -11.37 -15.91
N LEU A 177 5.63 -11.47 -16.35
CA LEU A 177 4.49 -10.82 -15.71
C LEU A 177 4.26 -11.36 -14.30
N PHE A 178 4.37 -12.69 -14.13
CA PHE A 178 4.32 -13.28 -12.78
C PHE A 178 5.41 -12.72 -11.86
N LEU A 179 6.65 -12.55 -12.35
CA LEU A 179 7.73 -11.93 -11.59
C LEU A 179 7.50 -10.43 -11.32
N GLU A 180 6.83 -9.70 -12.23
CA GLU A 180 6.38 -8.32 -11.98
C GLU A 180 5.37 -8.29 -10.81
N ASN A 181 4.42 -9.20 -10.81
CA ASN A 181 3.38 -9.30 -9.78
C ASN A 181 3.94 -9.65 -8.39
N LEU A 182 5.04 -10.41 -8.31
CA LEU A 182 5.73 -10.71 -7.04
C LEU A 182 6.37 -9.49 -6.36
N ALA A 183 6.37 -8.32 -7.01
CA ALA A 183 6.81 -7.06 -6.39
C ALA A 183 5.75 -6.43 -5.47
N CYS A 184 4.52 -6.94 -5.46
CA CYS A 184 3.46 -6.48 -4.55
C CYS A 184 3.86 -6.72 -3.09
N LEU A 185 3.72 -5.68 -2.25
CA LEU A 185 4.06 -5.76 -0.82
C LEU A 185 3.23 -6.78 -0.04
N ALA A 186 2.02 -7.10 -0.51
CA ALA A 186 1.22 -8.16 0.11
C ALA A 186 1.88 -9.55 0.03
N LEU A 187 2.78 -9.77 -0.96
CA LEU A 187 3.39 -11.07 -1.25
C LEU A 187 4.76 -11.27 -0.60
N VAL A 188 5.18 -10.39 0.29
CA VAL A 188 6.45 -10.52 1.01
C VAL A 188 6.44 -11.73 1.95
N PRO A 189 7.62 -12.33 2.25
CA PRO A 189 7.69 -13.44 3.19
C PRO A 189 7.23 -13.03 4.59
N LEU A 190 6.64 -13.95 5.32
CA LEU A 190 6.16 -13.77 6.69
C LEU A 190 6.63 -14.92 7.60
N ARG A 191 6.78 -14.59 8.87
CA ARG A 191 7.16 -15.53 9.92
C ARG A 191 5.92 -16.20 10.51
N GLU A 192 5.68 -17.47 10.17
CA GLU A 192 4.55 -18.25 10.68
C GLU A 192 4.44 -18.21 12.21
N ASP A 193 5.56 -18.42 12.92
CA ASP A 193 5.58 -18.42 14.39
C ASP A 193 5.21 -17.07 15.02
N ILE A 194 5.49 -15.96 14.31
CA ILE A 194 5.11 -14.60 14.73
C ILE A 194 3.63 -14.35 14.39
N VAL A 195 3.24 -14.60 13.14
CA VAL A 195 1.86 -14.36 12.66
C VAL A 195 0.87 -15.17 13.50
N THR A 196 1.03 -16.48 13.56
CA THR A 196 0.11 -17.39 14.29
C THR A 196 0.00 -17.04 15.77
N ARG A 197 1.09 -16.59 16.39
CA ARG A 197 1.09 -16.22 17.80
C ARG A 197 0.29 -14.95 18.07
N TYR A 198 0.48 -13.92 17.26
CA TYR A 198 -0.05 -12.58 17.55
C TYR A 198 -1.37 -12.26 16.85
N GLU A 199 -1.66 -12.91 15.72
CA GLU A 199 -2.93 -12.75 15.02
C GLU A 199 -4.12 -13.14 15.90
N LYS A 200 -4.00 -14.24 16.62
CA LYS A 200 -5.01 -14.70 17.58
C LYS A 200 -5.21 -13.73 18.77
N GLU A 201 -4.15 -13.04 19.18
CA GLU A 201 -4.20 -12.14 20.35
C GLU A 201 -4.73 -10.75 19.97
N PHE A 202 -4.38 -10.25 18.77
CA PHE A 202 -4.64 -8.87 18.35
C PHE A 202 -5.60 -8.76 17.16
N GLY A 203 -5.99 -9.87 16.53
CA GLY A 203 -6.79 -9.88 15.30
C GLY A 203 -5.93 -9.73 14.04
N SER A 204 -4.85 -8.96 14.10
CA SER A 204 -3.76 -8.91 13.13
C SER A 204 -2.43 -8.91 13.87
N PHE A 205 -1.44 -9.67 13.39
CA PHE A 205 -0.09 -9.59 13.96
C PHE A 205 0.54 -8.22 13.73
N GLY A 206 0.12 -7.49 12.71
CA GLY A 206 0.57 -6.14 12.40
C GLY A 206 0.23 -5.11 13.48
N GLN A 207 -0.70 -5.41 14.39
CA GLN A 207 -0.99 -4.58 15.56
C GLN A 207 -0.04 -4.84 16.74
N ALA A 208 0.70 -5.95 16.70
CA ALA A 208 1.71 -6.30 17.71
C ALA A 208 3.10 -5.68 17.37
N VAL A 209 3.14 -4.37 17.14
CA VAL A 209 4.26 -3.65 16.51
C VAL A 209 5.62 -3.91 17.17
N SER A 210 5.69 -4.01 18.49
CA SER A 210 6.94 -4.26 19.23
C SER A 210 7.50 -5.68 19.05
N THR A 211 6.72 -6.58 18.44
CA THR A 211 7.08 -8.00 18.24
C THR A 211 7.31 -8.34 16.77
N LEU A 212 7.18 -7.36 15.87
CA LEU A 212 7.39 -7.54 14.45
C LEU A 212 8.80 -8.02 14.17
N CYS A 213 8.90 -9.10 13.39
CA CYS A 213 10.13 -9.54 12.75
C CYS A 213 10.07 -9.21 11.27
N THR A 214 11.04 -8.43 10.80
CA THR A 214 11.07 -7.90 9.44
C THR A 214 12.33 -8.35 8.72
N ASN A 215 12.26 -8.51 7.40
CA ASN A 215 13.40 -8.94 6.57
C ASN A 215 13.98 -7.80 5.72
N GLY A 216 13.41 -6.61 5.83
CA GLY A 216 13.84 -5.42 5.10
C GLY A 216 15.02 -4.69 5.76
N PRO A 217 15.37 -3.52 5.21
CA PRO A 217 16.53 -2.73 5.65
C PRO A 217 16.43 -2.17 7.06
N PHE A 218 15.21 -1.97 7.55
CA PHE A 218 14.96 -1.45 8.89
C PHE A 218 14.08 -2.41 9.68
N ALA A 219 14.13 -2.27 11.00
CA ALA A 219 13.32 -3.01 11.96
C ALA A 219 12.68 -2.04 12.94
N VAL A 220 11.47 -2.36 13.39
CA VAL A 220 10.80 -1.57 14.43
C VAL A 220 11.57 -1.71 15.74
N LYS A 221 11.96 -0.58 16.31
CA LYS A 221 12.58 -0.49 17.63
C LYS A 221 11.61 -0.05 18.70
N GLY A 222 10.68 0.79 18.35
CA GLY A 222 9.65 1.29 19.25
C GLY A 222 8.56 2.07 18.53
N LEU A 223 7.38 2.06 19.12
CA LEU A 223 6.25 2.88 18.70
C LEU A 223 5.68 3.56 19.94
N ALA A 224 5.59 4.89 19.89
CA ALA A 224 4.80 5.67 20.81
C ALA A 224 3.59 6.20 20.02
N PHE A 225 2.43 5.60 20.22
CA PHE A 225 1.19 5.94 19.52
C PHE A 225 0.90 7.44 19.58
N GLY A 226 0.50 8.02 18.44
CA GLY A 226 0.27 9.45 18.26
C GLY A 226 1.52 10.31 18.49
N LYS A 227 2.72 9.73 18.42
CA LYS A 227 3.96 10.48 18.62
C LYS A 227 5.06 10.10 17.64
N THR A 228 5.61 8.88 17.73
CA THR A 228 6.81 8.54 16.97
C THR A 228 6.93 7.05 16.73
N LEU A 229 7.23 6.68 15.50
CA LEU A 229 7.75 5.36 15.14
C LEU A 229 9.26 5.42 15.00
N GLN A 230 9.95 4.59 15.75
CA GLN A 230 11.40 4.45 15.68
C GLN A 230 11.77 3.20 14.89
N LEU A 231 12.50 3.39 13.81
CA LEU A 231 13.04 2.31 12.99
C LEU A 231 14.57 2.29 13.11
N ASP A 232 15.13 1.17 13.58
CA ASP A 232 16.57 0.97 13.62
C ASP A 232 17.03 0.20 12.37
N ARG A 233 18.26 0.42 11.95
CA ARG A 233 18.94 -0.39 10.94
C ARG A 233 18.82 -1.87 11.29
N ASN A 234 18.34 -2.68 10.35
CA ASN A 234 18.39 -4.12 10.49
C ASN A 234 19.85 -4.59 10.28
N VAL A 235 20.52 -4.92 11.38
CA VAL A 235 21.94 -5.32 11.36
C VAL A 235 22.18 -6.65 10.66
N TYR A 236 21.12 -7.42 10.38
CA TYR A 236 21.19 -8.71 9.71
C TYR A 236 20.86 -8.65 8.22
N TYR A 237 20.42 -7.50 7.70
CA TYR A 237 20.00 -7.31 6.32
C TYR A 237 21.17 -7.55 5.35
N TYR A 238 21.13 -8.66 4.60
CA TYR A 238 22.16 -9.13 3.66
C TYR A 238 23.58 -9.22 4.23
N ARG A 239 23.73 -9.28 5.53
CA ARG A 239 25.03 -9.38 6.16
C ARG A 239 25.59 -10.78 5.96
N ASP A 240 26.72 -10.88 5.28
CA ASP A 240 27.55 -12.06 5.27
C ASP A 240 28.07 -12.30 6.70
N THR A 241 27.84 -13.50 7.23
CA THR A 241 28.17 -13.88 8.60
C THR A 241 29.66 -13.81 8.89
N ASP A 242 30.50 -13.76 7.86
CA ASP A 242 31.95 -13.81 7.97
C ASP A 242 32.64 -12.44 7.98
N ASN A 243 31.90 -11.34 7.79
CA ASN A 243 32.45 -9.99 7.71
C ASN A 243 31.73 -9.04 8.67
N GLU A 244 32.26 -8.93 9.88
CA GLU A 244 31.74 -8.03 10.93
C GLU A 244 31.98 -6.53 10.65
N ASP A 245 32.74 -6.19 9.59
CA ASP A 245 33.43 -4.92 9.46
C ASP A 245 32.64 -3.72 8.94
N ALA A 246 31.35 -3.84 8.57
CA ALA A 246 30.59 -2.65 8.22
C ALA A 246 29.08 -2.85 8.43
N LEU A 247 28.58 -2.49 9.58
CA LEU A 247 27.14 -2.43 9.88
C LEU A 247 26.38 -1.52 8.92
N ASP A 248 27.03 -0.54 8.34
CA ASP A 248 26.49 0.46 7.41
C ASP A 248 26.69 0.12 5.92
N LYS A 249 27.23 -1.06 5.61
CA LYS A 249 27.49 -1.47 4.21
C LYS A 249 26.21 -1.44 3.35
N TYR A 250 25.11 -1.95 3.87
CA TYR A 250 23.84 -2.06 3.16
C TYR A 250 22.84 -0.96 3.56
N VAL A 251 22.84 -0.55 4.83
CA VAL A 251 21.96 0.48 5.39
C VAL A 251 22.79 1.48 6.17
N ILE A 252 22.92 2.71 5.67
CA ILE A 252 23.80 3.74 6.25
C ILE A 252 23.21 4.38 7.50
N PRO A 253 21.95 4.88 7.52
CA PRO A 253 21.40 5.51 8.72
C PRO A 253 21.29 4.48 9.84
N TYR A 254 21.61 4.92 11.06
CA TYR A 254 21.39 4.07 12.23
C TYR A 254 19.91 3.99 12.59
N ARG A 255 19.22 5.13 12.57
CA ARG A 255 17.83 5.24 13.03
C ARG A 255 17.04 6.28 12.26
N LEU A 256 15.81 5.95 11.95
CA LEU A 256 14.80 6.88 11.50
C LEU A 256 13.81 7.15 12.63
N MET A 257 13.52 8.41 12.89
CA MET A 257 12.49 8.86 13.81
C MET A 257 11.35 9.43 12.98
N ILE A 258 10.30 8.64 12.77
CA ILE A 258 9.13 9.03 11.97
C ILE A 258 8.15 9.73 12.91
N ASN A 259 7.83 10.98 12.62
CA ASN A 259 6.93 11.78 13.45
C ASN A 259 5.46 11.45 13.15
N PHE A 260 4.70 11.12 14.17
CA PHE A 260 3.25 10.92 14.14
C PHE A 260 2.52 11.85 15.14
N ALA A 261 3.26 12.80 15.75
CA ALA A 261 2.68 13.70 16.75
C ALA A 261 1.87 14.86 16.15
N ALA A 262 2.00 15.06 14.83
CA ALA A 262 1.47 16.21 14.12
C ALA A 262 0.89 15.77 12.78
N ASP A 263 -0.06 16.53 12.27
CA ASP A 263 -0.58 16.38 10.90
C ASP A 263 0.43 16.89 9.85
N GLU A 264 0.07 16.80 8.58
CA GLU A 264 0.93 17.25 7.46
C GLU A 264 1.20 18.74 7.47
N GLU A 265 0.27 19.58 7.97
CA GLU A 265 0.45 21.04 8.06
C GLU A 265 1.48 21.41 9.13
N GLU A 266 1.39 20.79 10.32
CA GLU A 266 2.33 21.01 11.41
C GLU A 266 3.70 20.41 11.07
N ASN A 267 3.75 19.22 10.47
CA ASN A 267 5.00 18.62 10.00
C ASN A 267 5.70 19.47 8.91
N THR A 268 4.93 20.13 8.02
CA THR A 268 5.49 21.09 7.07
C THR A 268 6.13 22.26 7.81
N THR A 269 5.48 22.77 8.85
CA THR A 269 6.05 23.84 9.69
C THR A 269 7.31 23.39 10.43
N MET A 270 7.34 22.17 10.95
CA MET A 270 8.53 21.58 11.59
C MET A 270 9.69 21.43 10.60
N TYR A 271 9.40 21.09 9.34
CA TYR A 271 10.41 21.07 8.28
C TYR A 271 10.96 22.47 8.00
N GLU A 272 10.11 23.48 7.88
CA GLU A 272 10.51 24.87 7.69
C GLU A 272 11.41 25.38 8.85
N ASN A 273 11.18 24.89 10.08
CA ASN A 273 11.96 25.20 11.28
C ASN A 273 13.26 24.36 11.40
N GLY A 274 13.49 23.37 10.54
CA GLY A 274 14.66 22.49 10.61
C GLY A 274 14.61 21.42 11.71
N GLU A 275 13.42 21.07 12.20
CA GLU A 275 13.19 20.03 13.20
C GLU A 275 13.06 18.65 12.53
N ILE A 276 12.55 18.62 11.29
CA ILE A 276 12.45 17.48 10.40
C ILE A 276 13.28 17.75 9.16
N TYR A 277 14.00 16.77 8.65
CA TYR A 277 14.91 16.92 7.51
C TYR A 277 14.39 16.33 6.20
N TYR A 278 13.34 15.50 6.28
CA TYR A 278 12.61 14.92 5.16
C TYR A 278 11.12 15.05 5.42
N LEU A 279 10.40 15.61 4.46
CA LEU A 279 8.96 15.84 4.47
C LEU A 279 8.33 15.05 3.32
N GLY A 280 7.71 13.91 3.63
CA GLY A 280 7.12 12.98 2.65
C GLY A 280 5.72 13.35 2.21
N GLU A 281 5.02 14.19 2.98
CA GLU A 281 3.73 14.75 2.62
C GLU A 281 3.73 16.22 3.01
N ILE A 282 3.34 17.08 2.07
CA ILE A 282 3.32 18.53 2.25
C ILE A 282 1.89 18.94 2.60
N GLY A 283 1.73 19.72 3.67
CA GLY A 283 0.44 20.25 4.09
C GLY A 283 -0.29 20.96 2.95
N LEU A 284 -1.59 20.71 2.80
CA LEU A 284 -2.39 21.21 1.68
C LEU A 284 -2.26 22.71 1.48
N SER A 285 -2.25 23.50 2.55
CA SER A 285 -2.13 24.97 2.50
C SER A 285 -0.78 25.46 1.96
N LYS A 286 0.25 24.60 2.01
CA LYS A 286 1.63 24.92 1.62
C LYS A 286 2.01 24.37 0.23
N ARG A 287 1.27 23.40 -0.32
CA ARG A 287 1.63 22.70 -1.56
C ARG A 287 1.95 23.65 -2.72
N ALA A 288 1.18 24.72 -2.88
CA ALA A 288 1.42 25.71 -3.95
C ALA A 288 2.78 26.40 -3.83
N ALA A 289 3.27 26.64 -2.60
CA ALA A 289 4.58 27.24 -2.37
C ALA A 289 5.73 26.29 -2.69
N TYR A 290 5.51 24.99 -2.53
CA TYR A 290 6.50 23.93 -2.80
C TYR A 290 6.41 23.36 -4.22
N ALA A 291 5.51 23.84 -5.08
CA ALA A 291 5.25 23.23 -6.40
C ALA A 291 6.49 23.15 -7.31
N GLU A 292 7.44 24.10 -7.19
CA GLU A 292 8.69 24.11 -7.97
C GLU A 292 9.84 23.37 -7.25
N GLU A 293 9.78 23.22 -5.92
CA GLU A 293 10.87 22.63 -5.11
C GLU A 293 10.67 21.13 -4.92
N ALA A 294 9.41 20.69 -4.77
CA ALA A 294 9.09 19.31 -4.49
C ALA A 294 9.51 18.37 -5.63
N THR A 295 10.05 17.23 -5.25
CA THR A 295 10.18 16.10 -6.18
C THR A 295 8.83 15.42 -6.27
N VAL A 296 8.26 15.36 -7.48
CA VAL A 296 6.93 14.82 -7.74
C VAL A 296 7.04 13.54 -8.55
N THR A 297 6.34 12.49 -8.12
CA THR A 297 6.32 11.17 -8.77
C THR A 297 4.87 10.73 -8.97
N ASP A 298 4.52 10.27 -10.18
CA ASP A 298 3.22 9.66 -10.44
C ASP A 298 3.10 8.34 -9.69
N LEU A 299 1.95 8.11 -9.05
CA LEU A 299 1.66 6.90 -8.30
C LEU A 299 0.90 5.85 -9.14
N LEU A 300 0.84 4.63 -8.65
CA LEU A 300 -0.02 3.55 -9.16
C LEU A 300 -1.44 3.65 -8.58
N SER A 301 -1.93 4.85 -8.33
CA SER A 301 -3.21 5.04 -7.66
C SER A 301 -4.05 6.15 -8.26
N THR A 302 -5.35 5.99 -8.09
CA THR A 302 -6.38 6.93 -8.53
C THR A 302 -7.30 7.24 -7.37
N HIS A 303 -7.38 8.52 -6.99
CA HIS A 303 -8.40 8.96 -6.05
C HIS A 303 -9.76 8.89 -6.73
N THR A 304 -10.68 8.13 -6.16
CA THR A 304 -11.98 7.82 -6.77
C THR A 304 -13.07 7.71 -5.73
N TYR A 305 -14.31 7.92 -6.12
CA TYR A 305 -15.46 7.64 -5.28
C TYR A 305 -16.10 6.31 -5.69
N PHE A 306 -16.24 5.39 -4.74
CA PHE A 306 -16.94 4.14 -4.90
C PHE A 306 -18.42 4.34 -4.59
N CYS A 307 -19.28 3.99 -5.55
CA CYS A 307 -20.74 4.03 -5.41
C CYS A 307 -21.25 2.66 -4.99
N ASN A 308 -21.86 2.54 -3.83
CA ASN A 308 -22.50 1.29 -3.44
C ASN A 308 -23.74 1.05 -4.31
N THR A 309 -23.61 0.20 -5.33
CA THR A 309 -24.66 -0.06 -6.31
C THR A 309 -25.89 -0.80 -5.74
N SER A 310 -25.77 -1.37 -4.54
CA SER A 310 -26.92 -1.94 -3.82
C SER A 310 -27.89 -0.87 -3.29
N LYS A 311 -27.42 0.37 -3.09
CA LYS A 311 -28.23 1.49 -2.60
C LYS A 311 -29.12 2.04 -3.72
N SER A 312 -30.35 2.37 -3.37
CA SER A 312 -31.38 2.77 -4.32
C SER A 312 -30.97 3.94 -5.24
N VAL A 313 -30.23 4.92 -4.71
CA VAL A 313 -29.76 6.09 -5.46
C VAL A 313 -28.71 5.71 -6.51
N PHE A 314 -27.89 4.68 -6.25
CA PHE A 314 -26.81 4.25 -7.13
C PHE A 314 -27.12 3.01 -7.98
N LYS A 315 -28.33 2.43 -7.87
CA LYS A 315 -28.78 1.39 -8.80
C LYS A 315 -28.90 1.90 -10.24
N ASP A 316 -29.32 3.16 -10.40
CA ASP A 316 -29.45 3.78 -11.71
C ASP A 316 -28.09 4.26 -12.22
N VAL A 317 -27.62 3.68 -13.31
CA VAL A 317 -26.38 4.07 -13.99
C VAL A 317 -26.38 5.54 -14.40
N ASN A 318 -27.55 6.10 -14.81
CA ASN A 318 -27.63 7.50 -15.18
C ASN A 318 -27.32 8.45 -14.03
N THR A 319 -27.65 8.06 -12.78
CA THR A 319 -27.27 8.83 -11.60
C THR A 319 -25.75 8.85 -11.43
N ARG A 320 -25.08 7.70 -11.53
CA ARG A 320 -23.63 7.60 -11.40
C ARG A 320 -22.90 8.38 -12.50
N LEU A 321 -23.35 8.22 -13.75
CA LEU A 321 -22.83 8.98 -14.89
C LEU A 321 -23.06 10.49 -14.76
N ALA A 322 -24.23 10.92 -14.26
CA ALA A 322 -24.52 12.33 -14.02
C ALA A 322 -23.56 12.93 -12.99
N LEU A 323 -23.33 12.24 -11.87
CA LEU A 323 -22.41 12.70 -10.82
C LEU A 323 -20.99 12.80 -11.35
N SER A 324 -20.50 11.83 -12.12
CA SER A 324 -19.19 11.84 -12.74
C SER A 324 -19.03 12.98 -13.75
N LYS A 325 -20.01 13.12 -14.66
CA LYS A 325 -19.97 14.06 -15.78
C LYS A 325 -20.03 15.54 -15.36
N ALA A 326 -20.59 15.79 -14.17
CA ALA A 326 -20.71 17.13 -13.62
C ALA A 326 -19.39 17.69 -13.05
N LEU A 327 -18.41 16.84 -12.76
CA LEU A 327 -17.18 17.24 -12.09
C LEU A 327 -16.13 17.78 -13.07
N ASP A 328 -15.51 18.90 -12.73
CA ASP A 328 -14.28 19.37 -13.38
C ASP A 328 -13.07 18.82 -12.62
N ARG A 329 -12.44 17.82 -13.19
CA ARG A 329 -11.28 17.14 -12.61
C ARG A 329 -10.02 18.00 -12.62
N ASN A 330 -9.98 19.01 -13.54
CA ASN A 330 -8.88 19.98 -13.52
C ASN A 330 -8.97 20.88 -12.30
N GLU A 331 -10.19 21.24 -11.85
CA GLU A 331 -10.34 22.03 -10.61
C GLU A 331 -10.00 21.19 -9.38
N ILE A 332 -10.36 19.88 -9.36
CA ILE A 332 -9.96 18.98 -8.29
C ILE A 332 -8.42 18.84 -8.22
N ALA A 333 -7.78 18.65 -9.37
CA ALA A 333 -6.32 18.57 -9.44
C ALA A 333 -5.63 19.86 -8.95
N LYS A 334 -6.21 21.03 -9.22
CA LYS A 334 -5.72 22.32 -8.69
C LYS A 334 -5.87 22.43 -7.16
N ILE A 335 -6.99 21.92 -6.59
CA ILE A 335 -7.21 21.88 -5.14
C ILE A 335 -6.09 21.06 -4.48
N VAL A 336 -5.76 19.92 -5.05
CA VAL A 336 -4.74 19.00 -4.50
C VAL A 336 -3.32 19.45 -4.79
N THR A 337 -3.08 20.16 -5.88
CA THR A 337 -1.79 20.62 -6.43
C THR A 337 -0.94 19.50 -7.01
N PHE A 338 -0.66 18.44 -6.24
CA PHE A 338 0.12 17.28 -6.69
C PHE A 338 -0.82 16.14 -7.13
N ALA A 339 -1.42 16.32 -8.30
CA ALA A 339 -2.36 15.38 -8.89
C ALA A 339 -2.56 15.69 -10.38
N LYS A 340 -3.01 14.71 -11.14
CA LYS A 340 -3.45 14.87 -12.54
C LYS A 340 -4.93 14.54 -12.66
N PRO A 341 -5.70 15.24 -13.54
CA PRO A 341 -7.10 14.88 -13.77
C PRO A 341 -7.19 13.42 -14.23
N ALA A 342 -8.06 12.62 -13.62
CA ALA A 342 -8.30 11.25 -14.07
C ALA A 342 -9.15 11.24 -15.35
N THR A 343 -8.73 10.44 -16.32
CA THR A 343 -9.43 10.22 -17.59
C THR A 343 -9.86 8.75 -17.78
N GLY A 344 -9.74 7.97 -16.75
CA GLY A 344 -10.15 6.57 -16.58
C GLY A 344 -9.83 6.13 -15.15
N LEU A 345 -10.00 4.84 -14.85
CA LEU A 345 -9.64 4.31 -13.54
C LEU A 345 -8.13 4.03 -13.45
N ILE A 346 -7.55 3.46 -14.49
CA ILE A 346 -6.17 3.01 -14.51
C ILE A 346 -5.24 4.19 -14.81
N PRO A 347 -4.24 4.53 -13.93
CA PRO A 347 -3.30 5.62 -14.16
C PRO A 347 -2.25 5.27 -15.22
N GLY A 348 -1.54 6.31 -15.67
CA GLY A 348 -0.53 6.19 -16.73
C GLY A 348 0.73 5.41 -16.34
N THR A 349 0.92 5.13 -15.06
CA THR A 349 2.03 4.34 -14.49
C THR A 349 1.84 2.83 -14.64
N VAL A 350 0.62 2.38 -14.89
CA VAL A 350 0.31 0.97 -15.15
C VAL A 350 0.66 0.60 -16.57
N TYR A 351 1.25 -0.59 -16.76
CA TYR A 351 1.74 -1.06 -18.05
C TYR A 351 0.67 -1.79 -18.86
N ASP A 352 0.83 -1.71 -20.16
CA ASP A 352 -0.03 -2.35 -21.14
C ASP A 352 0.66 -3.62 -21.70
N LYS A 353 1.24 -3.49 -22.89
CA LYS A 353 1.80 -4.64 -23.64
C LYS A 353 3.23 -4.96 -23.24
N SER A 354 3.91 -4.03 -22.59
CA SER A 354 5.30 -4.19 -22.16
C SER A 354 5.65 -3.18 -21.06
N VAL A 355 6.76 -3.42 -20.38
CA VAL A 355 7.31 -2.50 -19.39
C VAL A 355 7.54 -1.10 -20.00
N GLY A 356 6.97 -0.08 -19.36
CA GLY A 356 7.04 1.31 -19.79
C GLY A 356 6.02 1.71 -20.87
N ASP A 357 5.22 0.78 -21.38
CA ASP A 357 4.13 1.05 -22.31
C ASP A 357 2.86 1.36 -21.50
N SER A 358 2.42 2.61 -21.47
CA SER A 358 1.33 3.07 -20.60
C SER A 358 -0.04 2.57 -21.05
N PHE A 359 -0.74 1.86 -20.16
CA PHE A 359 -2.11 1.42 -20.38
C PHE A 359 -3.04 2.60 -20.68
N ARG A 360 -2.96 3.67 -19.89
CA ARG A 360 -3.81 4.85 -20.09
C ARG A 360 -3.54 5.55 -21.41
N ALA A 361 -2.26 5.67 -21.82
CA ALA A 361 -1.92 6.31 -23.08
C ALA A 361 -2.45 5.54 -24.30
N ASN A 362 -2.46 4.21 -24.23
CA ASN A 362 -2.97 3.35 -25.31
C ASN A 362 -4.50 3.27 -25.34
N GLY A 363 -5.16 3.24 -24.16
CA GLY A 363 -6.61 3.22 -24.03
C GLY A 363 -7.30 4.57 -24.26
N GLY A 364 -6.54 5.68 -24.22
CA GLY A 364 -7.07 7.04 -24.37
C GLY A 364 -7.95 7.48 -23.19
N ASP A 365 -8.68 8.57 -23.38
CA ASP A 365 -9.56 9.16 -22.36
C ASP A 365 -10.95 8.52 -22.42
N LEU A 366 -11.35 7.83 -21.36
CA LEU A 366 -12.68 7.20 -21.23
C LEU A 366 -13.70 8.13 -20.58
N ILE A 367 -13.23 9.05 -19.74
CA ILE A 367 -14.03 10.11 -19.09
C ILE A 367 -13.38 11.47 -19.32
N SER A 368 -14.22 12.52 -19.36
CA SER A 368 -13.72 13.89 -19.57
C SER A 368 -13.08 14.46 -18.31
N ALA A 369 -11.94 15.13 -18.45
CA ALA A 369 -11.35 15.95 -17.40
C ALA A 369 -12.17 17.21 -17.09
N SER A 370 -12.90 17.74 -18.08
CA SER A 370 -13.75 18.92 -17.94
C SER A 370 -15.20 18.58 -17.69
N ALA A 371 -15.89 19.39 -16.90
CA ALA A 371 -17.30 19.22 -16.57
C ALA A 371 -18.23 19.43 -17.77
N ASP A 372 -19.28 18.60 -17.85
CA ASP A 372 -20.47 18.83 -18.68
C ASP A 372 -21.73 18.79 -17.79
N VAL A 373 -21.97 19.88 -17.09
CA VAL A 373 -23.10 20.01 -16.15
C VAL A 373 -24.45 19.93 -16.87
N ALA A 374 -24.54 20.43 -18.10
CA ALA A 374 -25.80 20.37 -18.87
C ALA A 374 -26.13 18.93 -19.27
N GLY A 375 -25.15 18.20 -19.80
CA GLY A 375 -25.30 16.78 -20.11
C GLY A 375 -25.56 15.94 -18.86
N ALA A 376 -24.89 16.24 -17.74
CA ALA A 376 -25.12 15.59 -16.47
C ALA A 376 -26.57 15.74 -15.98
N LYS A 377 -27.13 16.97 -16.00
CA LYS A 377 -28.51 17.25 -15.60
C LYS A 377 -29.56 16.54 -16.50
N SER A 378 -29.22 16.25 -17.75
CA SER A 378 -30.10 15.49 -18.65
C SER A 378 -30.20 14.01 -18.29
N LEU A 379 -29.20 13.46 -17.59
CA LEU A 379 -29.20 12.07 -17.12
C LEU A 379 -29.91 11.94 -15.77
N ALA A 380 -29.53 12.75 -14.80
CA ALA A 380 -30.14 12.80 -13.48
C ALA A 380 -29.92 14.17 -12.84
N SER A 381 -30.90 14.65 -12.04
CA SER A 381 -30.86 15.96 -11.41
C SER A 381 -31.36 15.97 -9.96
N SER A 382 -31.56 14.81 -9.35
CA SER A 382 -32.01 14.70 -7.96
C SER A 382 -31.66 13.36 -7.36
N GLY A 383 -31.44 13.37 -6.06
CA GLY A 383 -31.11 12.21 -5.25
C GLY A 383 -30.61 12.66 -3.90
N SER A 384 -30.50 11.75 -2.94
CA SER A 384 -29.91 12.03 -1.63
C SER A 384 -28.99 10.88 -1.24
N PHE A 385 -27.76 11.20 -0.82
CA PHE A 385 -26.78 10.22 -0.40
C PHE A 385 -25.77 10.81 0.57
N THR A 386 -25.09 9.94 1.27
CA THR A 386 -23.95 10.27 2.13
C THR A 386 -22.64 9.98 1.39
N LEU A 387 -21.73 10.96 1.36
CA LEU A 387 -20.35 10.80 0.93
C LEU A 387 -19.48 10.58 2.19
N THR A 388 -18.94 9.37 2.32
CA THR A 388 -18.04 8.99 3.40
C THR A 388 -16.61 9.25 2.98
N ILE A 389 -15.83 9.92 3.82
CA ILE A 389 -14.43 10.28 3.59
C ILE A 389 -13.58 10.04 4.83
N LYS A 390 -12.27 9.95 4.70
CA LYS A 390 -11.34 10.11 5.84
C LYS A 390 -11.34 11.58 6.29
N ASP A 391 -11.22 11.82 7.59
CA ASP A 391 -11.18 13.18 8.13
C ASP A 391 -9.76 13.78 8.02
N ASN A 392 -9.43 14.29 6.85
CA ASN A 392 -8.22 15.05 6.59
C ASN A 392 -8.47 16.25 5.66
N ALA A 393 -7.50 17.14 5.54
CA ALA A 393 -7.64 18.40 4.80
C ALA A 393 -7.92 18.19 3.30
N VAL A 394 -7.25 17.24 2.67
CA VAL A 394 -7.38 16.95 1.24
C VAL A 394 -8.75 16.39 0.92
N GLU A 395 -9.16 15.34 1.66
CA GLU A 395 -10.46 14.71 1.50
C GLU A 395 -11.62 15.69 1.70
N ASN A 396 -11.55 16.49 2.76
CA ASN A 396 -12.56 17.52 3.04
C ASN A 396 -12.65 18.53 1.90
N ALA A 397 -11.52 19.01 1.35
CA ALA A 397 -11.50 19.99 0.28
C ALA A 397 -12.11 19.43 -1.03
N ILE A 398 -11.77 18.20 -1.41
CA ILE A 398 -12.33 17.53 -2.58
C ILE A 398 -13.83 17.30 -2.40
N ALA A 399 -14.24 16.78 -1.24
CA ALA A 399 -15.64 16.46 -0.95
C ALA A 399 -16.54 17.69 -0.96
N GLU A 400 -16.11 18.81 -0.38
CA GLU A 400 -16.86 20.06 -0.39
C GLU A 400 -17.02 20.63 -1.81
N TYR A 401 -15.97 20.55 -2.65
CA TYR A 401 -16.07 20.92 -4.05
C TYR A 401 -17.10 20.05 -4.78
N CYS A 402 -17.01 18.74 -4.68
CA CYS A 402 -17.91 17.80 -5.34
C CYS A 402 -19.36 17.97 -4.86
N LYS A 403 -19.57 18.11 -3.56
CA LYS A 403 -20.87 18.41 -2.95
C LYS A 403 -21.47 19.69 -3.53
N GLY A 404 -20.70 20.79 -3.61
CA GLY A 404 -21.18 22.06 -4.17
C GLY A 404 -21.65 21.92 -5.61
N VAL A 405 -20.92 21.17 -6.44
CA VAL A 405 -21.30 20.87 -7.83
C VAL A 405 -22.62 20.05 -7.88
N TRP A 406 -22.74 19.00 -7.11
CA TRP A 406 -23.89 18.11 -7.13
C TRP A 406 -25.14 18.75 -6.52
N GLU A 407 -24.99 19.56 -5.47
CA GLU A 407 -26.10 20.34 -4.91
C GLU A 407 -26.58 21.42 -5.90
N GLY A 408 -25.69 22.00 -6.69
CA GLY A 408 -26.03 22.89 -7.81
C GLY A 408 -26.80 22.19 -8.96
N MET A 409 -26.77 20.85 -9.01
CA MET A 409 -27.59 20.04 -9.91
C MET A 409 -28.96 19.70 -9.33
N GLY A 410 -29.13 19.75 -8.00
CA GLY A 410 -30.36 19.39 -7.30
C GLY A 410 -30.26 18.13 -6.43
N PHE A 411 -29.07 17.55 -6.29
CA PHE A 411 -28.83 16.47 -5.33
C PHE A 411 -28.75 17.02 -3.91
N LYS A 412 -28.93 16.14 -2.93
CA LYS A 412 -28.72 16.45 -1.52
C LYS A 412 -27.59 15.56 -0.99
N VAL A 413 -26.46 16.16 -0.66
CA VAL A 413 -25.25 15.44 -0.27
C VAL A 413 -24.89 15.74 1.18
N THR A 414 -24.68 14.69 1.97
CA THR A 414 -24.17 14.78 3.33
C THR A 414 -22.74 14.24 3.35
N ILE A 415 -21.77 15.05 3.76
CA ILE A 415 -20.41 14.57 3.99
C ILE A 415 -20.34 13.94 5.38
N LYS A 416 -19.75 12.76 5.47
CA LYS A 416 -19.45 12.04 6.71
C LYS A 416 -17.95 11.80 6.77
N ALA A 417 -17.23 12.70 7.44
CA ALA A 417 -15.82 12.56 7.72
C ALA A 417 -15.62 11.60 8.91
N LEU A 418 -14.75 10.62 8.77
CA LEU A 418 -14.52 9.54 9.73
C LEU A 418 -13.04 9.45 10.12
N SER A 419 -12.79 9.00 11.34
CA SER A 419 -11.45 8.54 11.76
C SER A 419 -10.99 7.37 10.88
N ASP A 420 -9.70 7.12 10.81
CA ASP A 420 -9.16 6.00 10.01
C ASP A 420 -9.76 4.65 10.39
N ALA A 421 -9.99 4.41 11.69
CA ALA A 421 -10.60 3.17 12.17
C ALA A 421 -12.06 3.02 11.73
N ASP A 422 -12.87 4.08 11.91
CA ASP A 422 -14.29 4.08 11.53
C ASP A 422 -14.46 4.06 10.00
N TYR A 423 -13.54 4.71 9.27
CA TYR A 423 -13.50 4.68 7.81
C TYR A 423 -13.20 3.26 7.29
N ARG A 424 -12.20 2.58 7.88
CA ARG A 424 -11.87 1.21 7.54
C ARG A 424 -13.05 0.28 7.78
N GLU A 425 -13.69 0.36 8.94
CA GLU A 425 -14.90 -0.42 9.24
C GLU A 425 -16.01 -0.16 8.22
N ALA A 426 -16.26 1.11 7.85
CA ALA A 426 -17.28 1.45 6.86
C ALA A 426 -16.95 0.87 5.48
N TYR A 427 -15.68 0.89 5.07
CA TYR A 427 -15.21 0.34 3.80
C TYR A 427 -15.34 -1.19 3.79
N GLU A 428 -14.78 -1.88 4.78
CA GLU A 428 -14.77 -3.34 4.87
C GLU A 428 -16.18 -3.95 5.00
N THR A 429 -17.09 -3.27 5.69
CA THR A 429 -18.46 -3.74 5.87
C THR A 429 -19.43 -3.27 4.78
N GLY A 430 -18.97 -2.45 3.82
CA GLY A 430 -19.85 -1.85 2.81
C GLY A 430 -20.88 -0.87 3.38
N ASN A 431 -20.70 -0.37 4.59
CA ASN A 431 -21.65 0.51 5.26
C ASN A 431 -21.50 1.98 4.83
N TYR A 432 -21.70 2.21 3.55
CA TYR A 432 -21.67 3.53 2.93
C TYR A 432 -22.68 3.62 1.76
N ASP A 433 -23.01 4.84 1.36
CA ASP A 433 -23.70 5.08 0.08
C ASP A 433 -22.64 5.34 -1.01
N MET A 434 -21.74 6.31 -0.78
CA MET A 434 -20.56 6.62 -1.57
C MET A 434 -19.38 6.78 -0.63
N ILE A 435 -18.20 6.29 -1.00
CA ILE A 435 -16.99 6.39 -0.19
C ILE A 435 -15.80 6.83 -1.05
N ALA A 436 -14.98 7.73 -0.51
CA ALA A 436 -13.73 8.14 -1.14
C ALA A 436 -12.66 7.05 -0.95
N VAL A 437 -11.95 6.70 -2.01
CA VAL A 437 -10.92 5.66 -1.99
C VAL A 437 -9.72 6.09 -2.83
N ASP A 438 -8.54 6.02 -2.26
CA ASP A 438 -7.31 6.02 -3.03
C ASP A 438 -7.10 4.60 -3.57
N TYR A 439 -7.60 4.38 -4.79
CA TYR A 439 -7.59 3.08 -5.43
C TYR A 439 -6.18 2.73 -5.91
N GLN A 440 -5.53 1.84 -5.18
CA GLN A 440 -4.19 1.35 -5.49
C GLN A 440 -4.23 0.24 -6.54
N CYS A 441 -3.52 0.43 -7.66
CA CYS A 441 -3.19 -0.66 -8.54
C CYS A 441 -2.07 -1.49 -7.87
N LEU A 442 -2.34 -2.76 -7.59
CA LEU A 442 -1.48 -3.60 -6.76
C LEU A 442 -0.06 -3.76 -7.32
N THR A 443 0.04 -3.71 -8.64
CA THR A 443 1.29 -3.81 -9.41
C THR A 443 1.21 -2.94 -10.66
N THR A 444 2.22 -3.02 -11.50
CA THR A 444 2.23 -2.42 -12.84
C THR A 444 1.35 -3.17 -13.85
N ASP A 445 0.71 -4.28 -13.47
CA ASP A 445 -0.19 -5.06 -14.31
C ASP A 445 -1.61 -4.51 -14.28
N SER A 446 -2.15 -4.14 -15.41
CA SER A 446 -3.53 -3.65 -15.55
C SER A 446 -4.60 -4.70 -15.19
N PHE A 447 -4.29 -6.00 -15.31
CA PHE A 447 -5.19 -7.06 -14.86
C PHE A 447 -5.45 -6.98 -13.36
N ALA A 448 -4.39 -6.85 -12.56
CA ALA A 448 -4.52 -6.78 -11.11
C ALA A 448 -5.45 -5.64 -10.65
N ALA A 449 -5.46 -4.52 -11.40
CA ALA A 449 -6.28 -3.36 -11.09
C ALA A 449 -7.73 -3.50 -11.56
N LEU A 450 -8.02 -4.35 -12.55
CA LEU A 450 -9.38 -4.54 -13.09
C LEU A 450 -10.05 -5.80 -12.54
N ALA A 451 -9.28 -6.87 -12.32
CA ALA A 451 -9.81 -8.16 -11.90
C ALA A 451 -10.61 -8.10 -10.59
N VAL A 452 -10.27 -7.20 -9.69
CA VAL A 452 -10.96 -7.06 -8.38
C VAL A 452 -12.46 -6.69 -8.51
N PHE A 453 -12.89 -6.17 -9.66
CA PHE A 453 -14.31 -5.88 -9.92
C PHE A 453 -15.10 -7.09 -10.44
N ASP A 454 -14.43 -8.20 -10.71
CA ASP A 454 -15.05 -9.50 -10.94
C ASP A 454 -15.11 -10.27 -9.62
N PRO A 455 -16.27 -10.72 -9.15
CA PRO A 455 -16.40 -11.50 -7.93
C PRO A 455 -15.45 -12.70 -7.83
N ALA A 456 -15.17 -13.34 -8.98
CA ALA A 456 -14.29 -14.50 -9.03
C ALA A 456 -12.81 -14.21 -8.76
N PHE A 457 -12.37 -12.96 -8.93
CA PHE A 457 -11.00 -12.49 -8.72
C PHE A 457 -10.87 -11.52 -7.54
N SER A 458 -11.92 -11.35 -6.83
CA SER A 458 -12.05 -10.34 -5.80
C SER A 458 -11.10 -10.54 -4.61
N GLY A 459 -10.65 -11.77 -4.37
CA GLY A 459 -9.87 -12.12 -3.19
C GLY A 459 -10.68 -12.13 -1.91
N ASN A 460 -11.97 -11.87 -1.98
CA ASN A 460 -12.86 -12.20 -0.89
C ASN A 460 -12.95 -13.71 -0.78
N GLY A 461 -12.66 -14.19 0.37
CA GLY A 461 -12.87 -15.63 0.68
C GLY A 461 -14.31 -16.00 0.53
N ILE A 462 -14.50 -17.25 0.46
CA ILE A 462 -15.67 -17.96 0.04
C ILE A 462 -16.80 -17.93 0.87
N ASP A 463 -16.95 -17.26 1.74
CA ASP A 463 -18.27 -17.47 2.33
C ASP A 463 -19.40 -16.80 1.55
N ILE A 464 -19.39 -17.10 0.22
CA ILE A 464 -20.53 -16.90 -0.69
C ILE A 464 -21.83 -17.48 -0.08
N GLN A 465 -21.72 -18.42 0.85
CA GLN A 465 -22.87 -19.00 1.54
C GLN A 465 -23.13 -18.40 2.92
N ASN A 466 -22.28 -17.53 3.40
CA ASN A 466 -22.54 -16.80 4.63
C ASN A 466 -23.63 -15.76 4.37
N GLU A 467 -24.69 -15.80 5.18
CA GLU A 467 -25.77 -14.81 5.14
C GLU A 467 -25.26 -13.36 5.24
N ASN A 468 -24.05 -13.14 5.76
CA ASN A 468 -23.40 -11.84 5.84
C ASN A 468 -22.60 -11.47 4.58
N TYR A 469 -22.36 -12.38 3.64
CA TYR A 469 -21.65 -12.08 2.40
C TYR A 469 -22.40 -11.02 1.56
N ASP A 470 -23.73 -11.05 1.56
CA ASP A 470 -24.55 -10.04 0.91
C ASP A 470 -24.42 -8.65 1.54
N ALA A 471 -23.88 -8.54 2.74
CA ALA A 471 -23.69 -7.28 3.45
C ALA A 471 -22.37 -6.58 3.09
N VAL A 472 -21.40 -7.30 2.53
CA VAL A 472 -20.14 -6.76 2.04
C VAL A 472 -20.15 -6.82 0.53
N PRO A 473 -20.68 -5.79 -0.16
CA PRO A 473 -20.62 -5.75 -1.60
C PRO A 473 -19.14 -5.71 -1.96
N TYR A 474 -18.66 -6.79 -2.51
CA TYR A 474 -17.33 -6.81 -2.99
C TYR A 474 -17.19 -5.69 -4.01
N VAL A 475 -16.20 -4.88 -3.81
CA VAL A 475 -15.94 -3.64 -4.54
C VAL A 475 -17.21 -3.06 -5.17
N VAL A 476 -17.96 -2.30 -4.39
CA VAL A 476 -19.16 -1.54 -4.82
C VAL A 476 -20.41 -2.37 -5.21
N GLY A 477 -20.40 -3.68 -5.04
CA GLY A 477 -21.51 -4.54 -5.46
C GLY A 477 -21.72 -4.57 -6.97
N TYR A 478 -20.65 -4.32 -7.73
CA TYR A 478 -20.68 -4.42 -9.19
C TYR A 478 -20.59 -5.88 -9.61
N ASP A 479 -21.53 -6.29 -10.45
CA ASP A 479 -21.56 -7.62 -11.07
C ASP A 479 -22.14 -7.47 -12.48
N ASN A 480 -21.30 -7.62 -13.48
CA ASN A 480 -21.66 -7.53 -14.89
C ASN A 480 -21.07 -8.72 -15.65
N ALA A 481 -21.93 -9.58 -16.19
CA ALA A 481 -21.50 -10.81 -16.86
C ALA A 481 -20.58 -10.58 -18.06
N GLU A 482 -20.76 -9.48 -18.82
CA GLU A 482 -19.87 -9.12 -19.94
C GLU A 482 -18.48 -8.69 -19.42
N TYR A 483 -18.45 -7.95 -18.31
CA TYR A 483 -17.20 -7.58 -17.64
C TYR A 483 -16.47 -8.80 -17.13
N ASN A 484 -17.16 -9.68 -16.42
CA ASN A 484 -16.60 -10.90 -15.86
C ASN A 484 -16.01 -11.79 -16.97
N GLU A 485 -16.71 -11.92 -18.11
CA GLU A 485 -16.21 -12.66 -19.27
C GLU A 485 -14.91 -12.05 -19.83
N LEU A 486 -14.80 -10.73 -19.91
CA LEU A 486 -13.59 -10.04 -20.37
C LEU A 486 -12.41 -10.28 -19.43
N ILE A 487 -12.64 -10.26 -18.12
CA ILE A 487 -11.61 -10.55 -17.10
C ILE A 487 -11.16 -12.01 -17.19
N GLU A 488 -12.08 -12.97 -17.34
CA GLU A 488 -11.75 -14.39 -17.54
C GLU A 488 -10.94 -14.61 -18.83
N GLN A 489 -11.33 -13.94 -19.94
CA GLN A 489 -10.55 -14.00 -21.19
C GLN A 489 -9.16 -13.42 -21.02
N ALA A 490 -9.02 -12.30 -20.32
CA ALA A 490 -7.72 -11.70 -20.02
C ALA A 490 -6.85 -12.62 -19.14
N PHE A 491 -7.44 -13.30 -18.16
CA PHE A 491 -6.74 -14.27 -17.32
C PHE A 491 -6.29 -15.51 -18.10
N ALA A 492 -7.14 -15.96 -19.05
CA ALA A 492 -6.83 -17.12 -19.86
C ALA A 492 -5.73 -16.86 -20.90
N GLU A 493 -5.52 -15.61 -21.31
CA GLU A 493 -4.64 -15.21 -22.40
C GLU A 493 -3.18 -15.06 -21.92
N THR A 494 -2.25 -15.66 -22.63
CA THR A 494 -0.81 -15.60 -22.35
C THR A 494 -0.03 -14.63 -23.24
N ASP A 495 -0.60 -14.24 -24.38
CA ASP A 495 -0.05 -13.16 -25.19
C ASP A 495 -0.45 -11.81 -24.62
N ARG A 496 0.52 -11.04 -24.15
CA ARG A 496 0.31 -9.78 -23.45
C ARG A 496 -0.44 -8.74 -24.30
N ALA A 497 -0.27 -8.75 -25.62
CA ALA A 497 -0.96 -7.82 -26.52
C ALA A 497 -2.43 -8.20 -26.75
N ALA A 498 -2.73 -9.49 -26.85
CA ALA A 498 -4.11 -9.98 -26.91
C ALA A 498 -4.84 -9.74 -25.59
N ARG A 499 -4.18 -10.04 -24.46
CA ARG A 499 -4.67 -9.78 -23.10
C ARG A 499 -5.02 -8.30 -22.88
N SER A 500 -4.17 -7.39 -23.32
CA SER A 500 -4.39 -5.95 -23.30
C SER A 500 -5.71 -5.54 -23.93
N THR A 501 -6.11 -6.18 -25.03
CA THR A 501 -7.37 -5.87 -25.73
C THR A 501 -8.57 -6.14 -24.84
N TYR A 502 -8.61 -7.26 -24.12
CA TYR A 502 -9.69 -7.58 -23.17
C TYR A 502 -9.71 -6.60 -22.00
N LEU A 503 -8.55 -6.21 -21.47
CA LEU A 503 -8.44 -5.30 -20.35
C LEU A 503 -8.87 -3.87 -20.70
N HIS A 504 -8.58 -3.38 -21.91
CA HIS A 504 -9.10 -2.10 -22.38
C HIS A 504 -10.64 -2.13 -22.53
N GLN A 505 -11.19 -3.22 -23.08
CA GLN A 505 -12.64 -3.39 -23.16
C GLN A 505 -13.30 -3.46 -21.77
N ALA A 506 -12.66 -4.13 -20.82
CA ALA A 506 -13.13 -4.19 -19.44
C ALA A 506 -13.14 -2.81 -18.78
N GLU A 507 -12.09 -2.01 -18.91
CA GLU A 507 -12.09 -0.65 -18.36
C GLU A 507 -13.11 0.26 -19.05
N GLU A 508 -13.28 0.15 -20.37
CA GLU A 508 -14.30 0.90 -21.11
C GLU A 508 -15.71 0.58 -20.59
N LEU A 509 -16.01 -0.72 -20.38
CA LEU A 509 -17.29 -1.15 -19.82
C LEU A 509 -17.48 -0.68 -18.38
N LEU A 510 -16.44 -0.78 -17.55
CA LEU A 510 -16.47 -0.28 -16.17
C LEU A 510 -16.78 1.23 -16.13
N MET A 511 -16.14 2.03 -17.00
CA MET A 511 -16.40 3.48 -17.07
C MET A 511 -17.78 3.81 -17.67
N LYS A 512 -18.32 2.96 -18.53
CA LYS A 512 -19.69 3.08 -19.05
C LYS A 512 -20.74 2.79 -17.97
N ASP A 513 -20.48 1.84 -17.08
CA ASP A 513 -21.38 1.48 -15.98
C ASP A 513 -21.13 2.34 -14.72
N MET A 514 -19.99 2.97 -14.62
CA MET A 514 -19.59 3.95 -13.61
C MET A 514 -19.84 3.49 -12.15
N PRO A 515 -19.49 2.27 -11.73
CA PRO A 515 -19.63 1.90 -10.32
C PRO A 515 -18.62 2.66 -9.45
N VAL A 516 -17.57 3.17 -10.05
CA VAL A 516 -16.57 4.04 -9.43
C VAL A 516 -16.45 5.34 -10.23
N ILE A 517 -16.20 6.47 -9.58
CA ILE A 517 -16.04 7.79 -10.19
C ILE A 517 -14.60 8.25 -10.00
N PRO A 518 -13.69 8.01 -10.96
CA PRO A 518 -12.32 8.50 -10.87
C PRO A 518 -12.27 10.03 -10.88
N LEU A 519 -11.44 10.61 -10.02
CA LEU A 519 -11.31 12.06 -9.86
C LEU A 519 -9.94 12.57 -10.32
N ILE A 520 -8.88 12.04 -9.72
CA ILE A 520 -7.50 12.40 -10.03
C ILE A 520 -6.60 11.19 -9.98
N PHE A 521 -5.56 11.19 -10.80
CA PHE A 521 -4.41 10.29 -10.65
C PHE A 521 -3.49 10.89 -9.60
N ASN A 522 -3.19 10.10 -8.57
CA ASN A 522 -2.40 10.55 -7.44
C ASN A 522 -0.93 10.76 -7.82
N GLN A 523 -0.33 11.76 -7.22
CA GLN A 523 1.10 12.00 -7.26
C GLN A 523 1.64 12.08 -5.83
N ASP A 524 2.79 11.46 -5.59
CA ASP A 524 3.54 11.67 -4.37
C ASP A 524 4.47 12.88 -4.55
N ALA A 525 4.56 13.72 -3.53
CA ALA A 525 5.39 14.92 -3.55
C ALA A 525 6.15 15.05 -2.24
N TYR A 526 7.45 15.16 -2.30
CA TYR A 526 8.30 15.28 -1.12
C TYR A 526 9.39 16.33 -1.30
N VAL A 527 9.86 16.84 -0.17
CA VAL A 527 11.05 17.70 -0.08
C VAL A 527 11.99 17.20 1.00
N TYR A 528 13.25 17.50 0.88
CA TYR A 528 14.23 17.26 1.94
C TYR A 528 15.32 18.31 1.94
N ASN A 529 15.92 18.53 3.10
CA ASN A 529 17.03 19.46 3.23
C ASN A 529 18.29 18.86 2.60
N SER A 530 18.60 19.26 1.36
CA SER A 530 19.74 18.77 0.58
C SER A 530 21.11 19.21 1.12
N ASP A 531 21.15 20.24 1.95
CA ASP A 531 22.38 20.66 2.64
C ASP A 531 22.76 19.68 3.77
N VAL A 532 21.76 18.96 4.29
CA VAL A 532 21.88 18.03 5.42
C VAL A 532 21.79 16.57 4.96
N LEU A 533 20.84 16.24 4.08
CA LEU A 533 20.58 14.88 3.62
C LEU A 533 21.03 14.64 2.18
N SER A 534 21.42 13.41 1.89
CA SER A 534 21.71 12.94 0.53
C SER A 534 21.48 11.42 0.44
N GLY A 535 21.47 10.87 -0.79
CA GLY A 535 21.40 9.41 -1.00
C GLY A 535 20.01 8.81 -0.85
N ILE A 536 18.96 9.63 -0.84
CA ILE A 536 17.57 9.21 -0.93
C ILE A 536 17.30 8.76 -2.38
N LYS A 537 16.60 7.64 -2.56
CA LYS A 537 16.25 7.11 -3.88
C LYS A 537 14.77 6.87 -3.98
N ASP A 538 14.21 7.29 -5.11
CA ASP A 538 12.83 6.98 -5.46
C ASP A 538 12.65 5.50 -5.75
N THR A 539 11.42 5.02 -5.56
CA THR A 539 10.94 3.74 -6.05
C THR A 539 9.76 4.00 -6.99
N TYR A 540 9.37 3.01 -7.75
CA TYR A 540 8.24 3.13 -8.67
C TYR A 540 6.90 3.31 -7.95
N TYR A 541 6.78 2.80 -6.73
CA TYR A 541 5.55 2.85 -5.92
C TYR A 541 5.37 4.13 -5.08
N GLY A 542 6.19 5.14 -5.29
CA GLY A 542 6.06 6.41 -4.60
C GLY A 542 6.66 6.47 -3.20
N PHE A 543 7.16 5.37 -2.63
CA PHE A 543 7.93 5.42 -1.40
C PHE A 543 9.43 5.57 -1.66
N ARG A 544 10.22 5.78 -0.62
CA ARG A 544 11.65 6.08 -0.74
C ARG A 544 12.51 4.97 -0.18
N ASN A 545 13.61 4.72 -0.85
CA ASN A 545 14.66 3.87 -0.32
C ASN A 545 15.66 4.74 0.46
N PHE A 546 15.66 4.59 1.76
CA PHE A 546 16.55 5.30 2.67
C PHE A 546 17.83 4.54 3.01
N ASN A 547 18.07 3.38 2.40
CA ASN A 547 19.24 2.54 2.73
C ASN A 547 20.57 3.28 2.60
N LYS A 548 20.67 4.17 1.62
CA LYS A 548 21.89 4.94 1.34
C LYS A 548 21.78 6.40 1.76
N MET A 549 20.73 6.76 2.50
CA MET A 549 20.59 8.11 3.04
C MET A 549 21.74 8.42 4.00
N LYS A 550 22.33 9.59 3.82
CA LYS A 550 23.42 10.12 4.63
C LYS A 550 23.03 11.45 5.21
N MET A 551 23.37 11.67 6.46
CA MET A 551 23.28 12.96 7.11
C MET A 551 24.68 13.52 7.27
N LYS A 552 24.95 14.69 6.67
CA LYS A 552 26.22 15.41 6.76
C LYS A 552 26.42 15.90 8.18
N ASP A 553 27.64 15.77 8.69
CA ASP A 553 28.03 16.26 10.03
C ASP A 553 27.04 15.84 11.14
N TRP A 554 26.47 14.63 11.02
CA TRP A 554 25.38 14.15 11.87
C TRP A 554 25.66 14.22 13.37
N ARG A 555 26.96 14.19 13.78
CA ARG A 555 27.34 14.32 15.19
C ARG A 555 26.99 15.69 15.77
N ASP A 556 27.05 16.74 14.96
CA ASP A 556 26.75 18.12 15.38
C ASP A 556 25.24 18.30 15.65
N TYR A 557 24.39 17.63 14.86
CA TYR A 557 22.94 17.67 15.05
C TYR A 557 22.46 16.87 16.27
N GLN A 558 23.14 15.80 16.65
CA GLN A 558 22.76 14.96 17.81
C GLN A 558 23.08 15.62 19.14
N THR A 559 24.14 16.40 19.25
CA THR A 559 24.48 17.15 20.46
C THR A 559 23.48 18.26 20.75
N THR A 560 22.87 18.85 19.74
CA THR A 560 21.86 19.91 19.89
C THR A 560 20.50 19.36 20.38
N ALA A 561 20.08 18.18 19.89
CA ALA A 561 18.86 17.52 20.33
C ALA A 561 18.90 17.03 21.80
N ALA A 562 20.06 16.59 22.27
CA ALA A 562 20.26 16.21 23.68
C ALA A 562 20.21 17.43 24.62
N ALA A 563 20.62 18.61 24.17
CA ALA A 563 20.57 19.85 24.93
C ALA A 563 19.13 20.40 25.08
N THR A 564 18.30 20.25 24.05
CA THR A 564 16.90 20.71 24.06
C THR A 564 16.02 19.86 24.96
N THR A 565 16.27 18.55 25.05
CA THR A 565 15.51 17.65 25.95
C THR A 565 15.84 17.85 27.41
N THR A 566 17.03 18.35 27.75
CA THR A 566 17.41 18.69 29.14
C THR A 566 16.87 20.03 29.60
N ALA A 567 16.62 20.97 28.68
CA ALA A 567 16.05 22.30 29.01
C ALA A 567 14.52 22.28 29.20
N ALA A 568 13.83 21.24 28.72
CA ALA A 568 12.37 21.08 28.88
C ALA A 568 11.99 20.28 30.17
N SER A 569 12.97 19.85 30.97
CA SER A 569 12.79 19.09 32.21
C SER A 569 13.22 19.84 33.48
N GLU A 570 13.57 21.14 33.38
CA GLU A 570 13.70 22.07 34.48
C GLU A 570 12.48 23.02 34.53
#